data_9eaae8884b82e20462a17e0af96af1de
#
_entry.id   9eaae8884b82e20462a17e0af96af1de
#
_cell.length_a   1.000
_cell.length_b   1.000
_cell.length_c   1.000
_cell.angle_alpha   90.00
_cell.angle_beta   90.00
_cell.angle_gamma   90.00
#
_symmetry.space_group_name_H-M   'P 1'
#
loop_
_entity.id
_entity.type
_entity.pdbx_description
1 polymer ?
#
loop_
_entity_poly.entity_id
_entity_poly.type
_entity_poly.pdbx_seq_one_letter_code
_entity_poly.pdbx_strand_id
1 'polypeptide(L)'
;MFLCGSDGDFAGRDAYFKTHKDYQIEDYKAAIKEGDIPKDYKVYWGHEDKVLYERAKKNLKKLSKEGKPFNLTMLTVDTHFPNGYICDLCENKYDTTYGNAVACADRQVYDFVQWIKKQDFYEDTTIIIAGDHTSMVDTGSKFWKSLSNDYQRTVYNAIINPQCAY
;
A
#
# COMPACT_ATOMS: atom_id res chain seq x y z
N MET A 1 1.64 14.17 0.81
CA MET A 1 2.11 13.35 -0.33
C MET A 1 1.19 12.15 -0.51
N PHE A 2 0.85 11.80 -1.75
CA PHE A 2 0.10 10.59 -2.08
C PHE A 2 0.94 9.68 -2.98
N LEU A 3 1.10 8.42 -2.60
CA LEU A 3 1.84 7.40 -3.34
C LEU A 3 0.92 6.30 -3.84
N CYS A 4 1.07 5.90 -5.10
CA CYS A 4 0.46 4.68 -5.63
C CYS A 4 1.31 4.06 -6.75
N GLY A 5 1.21 2.74 -6.91
CA GLY A 5 1.90 2.02 -7.98
C GLY A 5 1.22 2.12 -9.34
N SER A 6 -0.01 2.59 -9.38
CA SER A 6 -0.85 2.76 -10.58
C SER A 6 -0.83 4.21 -11.09
N ASP A 7 -1.59 4.49 -12.16
CA ASP A 7 -1.81 5.84 -12.65
C ASP A 7 -2.57 6.69 -11.60
N GLY A 8 -2.01 7.82 -11.20
CA GLY A 8 -2.55 8.67 -10.13
C GLY A 8 -3.88 9.33 -10.49
N ASP A 9 -4.16 9.54 -11.78
CA ASP A 9 -5.41 10.16 -12.26
C ASP A 9 -6.57 9.16 -12.33
N PHE A 10 -6.31 7.86 -12.20
CA PHE A 10 -7.36 6.84 -12.21
C PHE A 10 -8.41 7.10 -11.12
N ALA A 11 -9.68 7.11 -11.52
CA ALA A 11 -10.83 7.39 -10.66
C ALA A 11 -10.76 8.76 -9.94
N GLY A 12 -10.03 9.74 -10.49
CA GLY A 12 -9.97 11.10 -9.96
C GLY A 12 -9.15 11.25 -8.68
N ARG A 13 -8.29 10.28 -8.34
CA ARG A 13 -7.49 10.31 -7.11
C ARG A 13 -6.59 11.53 -7.04
N ASP A 14 -5.90 11.85 -8.14
CA ASP A 14 -5.02 13.03 -8.20
C ASP A 14 -5.82 14.33 -8.00
N ALA A 15 -7.01 14.45 -8.60
CA ALA A 15 -7.89 15.59 -8.42
C ALA A 15 -8.30 15.73 -6.94
N TYR A 16 -8.71 14.63 -6.31
CA TYR A 16 -9.05 14.61 -4.88
C TYR A 16 -7.89 15.14 -4.02
N PHE A 17 -6.71 14.58 -4.15
CA PHE A 17 -5.57 14.99 -3.32
C PHE A 17 -5.10 16.42 -3.64
N LYS A 18 -5.12 16.87 -4.89
CA LYS A 18 -4.75 18.23 -5.28
C LYS A 18 -5.70 19.32 -4.70
N THR A 19 -6.96 18.99 -4.44
CA THR A 19 -7.89 19.91 -3.76
C THR A 19 -7.52 20.19 -2.30
N HIS A 20 -6.67 19.36 -1.68
CA HIS A 20 -6.18 19.50 -0.32
C HIS A 20 -4.84 20.25 -0.24
N LYS A 21 -4.58 21.19 -1.12
CA LYS A 21 -3.37 22.04 -1.23
C LYS A 21 -2.05 21.24 -1.26
N ASP A 22 -1.16 21.62 -2.15
CA ASP A 22 0.26 21.19 -2.24
C ASP A 22 0.54 19.68 -2.09
N TYR A 23 -0.48 18.84 -2.24
CA TYR A 23 -0.30 17.39 -2.19
C TYR A 23 0.49 16.91 -3.41
N GLN A 24 1.69 16.43 -3.19
CA GLN A 24 2.51 15.81 -4.24
C GLN A 24 1.94 14.43 -4.58
N ILE A 25 1.84 14.15 -5.87
CA ILE A 25 1.38 12.85 -6.39
C ILE A 25 2.60 12.08 -6.89
N GLU A 26 2.88 10.97 -6.26
CA GLU A 26 3.98 10.06 -6.54
C GLU A 26 3.41 8.74 -7.10
N ASP A 27 3.03 8.77 -8.36
CA ASP A 27 2.38 7.68 -9.08
C ASP A 27 3.36 6.86 -9.95
N TYR A 28 2.82 5.98 -10.78
CA TYR A 28 3.58 5.21 -11.75
C TYR A 28 4.41 6.09 -12.71
N LYS A 29 3.85 7.20 -13.18
CA LYS A 29 4.54 8.13 -14.09
C LYS A 29 5.69 8.84 -13.38
N ALA A 30 5.49 9.20 -12.11
CA ALA A 30 6.54 9.77 -11.27
C ALA A 30 7.67 8.76 -11.04
N ALA A 31 7.37 7.47 -10.81
CA ALA A 31 8.37 6.42 -10.64
C ALA A 31 9.28 6.26 -11.87
N ILE A 32 8.71 6.32 -13.07
CA ILE A 32 9.48 6.31 -14.32
C ILE A 32 10.35 7.58 -14.44
N LYS A 33 9.77 8.74 -14.19
CA LYS A 33 10.46 10.04 -14.30
C LYS A 33 11.65 10.13 -13.34
N GLU A 34 11.53 9.58 -12.14
CA GLU A 34 12.58 9.56 -11.13
C GLU A 34 13.62 8.46 -11.36
N GLY A 35 13.37 7.54 -12.29
CA GLY A 35 14.27 6.42 -12.58
C GLY A 35 14.20 5.29 -11.54
N ASP A 36 13.16 5.27 -10.70
CA ASP A 36 12.93 4.19 -9.73
C ASP A 36 12.52 2.89 -10.43
N ILE A 37 11.93 3.00 -11.63
CA ILE A 37 11.61 1.89 -12.53
C ILE A 37 11.98 2.23 -13.98
N PRO A 38 12.29 1.24 -14.85
CA PRO A 38 12.50 1.45 -16.28
C PRO A 38 11.26 2.04 -16.98
N LYS A 39 11.45 2.70 -18.12
CA LYS A 39 10.37 3.36 -18.88
C LYS A 39 9.30 2.37 -19.39
N ASP A 40 9.71 1.16 -19.70
CA ASP A 40 8.89 0.07 -20.22
C ASP A 40 8.43 -0.90 -19.11
N TYR A 41 8.82 -0.64 -17.87
CA TYR A 41 8.40 -1.46 -16.75
C TYR A 41 6.92 -1.23 -16.44
N LYS A 42 6.12 -2.26 -16.63
CA LYS A 42 4.72 -2.25 -16.23
C LYS A 42 4.28 -3.65 -15.86
N VAL A 43 3.86 -3.82 -14.62
CA VAL A 43 3.26 -5.06 -14.13
C VAL A 43 1.93 -4.72 -13.49
N TYR A 44 0.95 -5.59 -13.67
CA TYR A 44 -0.38 -5.43 -13.12
C TYR A 44 -1.01 -4.05 -13.43
N TRP A 45 -1.13 -3.14 -12.47
CA TRP A 45 -1.73 -1.80 -12.62
C TRP A 45 -0.69 -0.68 -12.84
N GLY A 46 0.58 -1.02 -12.86
CA GLY A 46 1.70 -0.08 -12.99
C GLY A 46 2.98 -0.70 -12.45
N HIS A 47 3.33 -0.44 -11.19
CA HIS A 47 4.34 -1.22 -10.48
C HIS A 47 3.74 -1.85 -9.21
N GLU A 48 4.31 -2.97 -8.77
CA GLU A 48 3.90 -3.74 -7.61
C GLU A 48 4.19 -3.03 -6.28
N ASP A 49 3.56 -3.52 -5.21
CA ASP A 49 3.67 -2.95 -3.87
C ASP A 49 5.10 -3.00 -3.31
N LYS A 50 5.91 -3.98 -3.69
CA LYS A 50 7.34 -4.03 -3.35
C LYS A 50 8.06 -2.73 -3.73
N VAL A 51 7.86 -2.24 -4.93
CA VAL A 51 8.43 -0.97 -5.41
C VAL A 51 7.81 0.21 -4.67
N LEU A 52 6.49 0.17 -4.44
CA LEU A 52 5.79 1.21 -3.69
C LEU A 52 6.37 1.40 -2.29
N TYR A 53 6.65 0.32 -1.56
CA TYR A 53 7.24 0.41 -0.22
C TYR A 53 8.67 0.99 -0.23
N GLU A 54 9.49 0.64 -1.20
CA GLU A 54 10.84 1.25 -1.32
C GLU A 54 10.76 2.74 -1.63
N ARG A 55 9.85 3.16 -2.51
CA ARG A 55 9.58 4.57 -2.78
C ARG A 55 9.05 5.28 -1.53
N ALA A 56 8.17 4.65 -0.78
CA ALA A 56 7.67 5.20 0.49
C ALA A 56 8.80 5.41 1.51
N LYS A 57 9.71 4.44 1.67
CA LYS A 57 10.88 4.58 2.54
C LYS A 57 11.78 5.75 2.12
N LYS A 58 12.04 5.90 0.81
CA LYS A 58 12.80 7.02 0.22
C LYS A 58 12.14 8.36 0.56
N ASN A 59 10.83 8.47 0.34
CA ASN A 59 10.07 9.70 0.58
C ASN A 59 9.92 10.03 2.07
N LEU A 60 9.69 9.05 2.94
CA LEU A 60 9.64 9.27 4.39
C LEU A 60 10.96 9.81 4.93
N LYS A 61 12.09 9.25 4.49
CA LYS A 61 13.41 9.79 4.84
C LYS A 61 13.66 11.22 4.34
N LYS A 62 13.07 11.60 3.21
CA LYS A 62 13.14 12.97 2.69
C LYS A 62 12.27 13.90 3.52
N LEU A 63 11.00 13.55 3.72
CA LEU A 63 10.03 14.35 4.45
C LEU A 63 10.45 14.59 5.91
N SER A 64 10.96 13.57 6.59
CA SER A 64 11.41 13.69 7.98
C SER A 64 12.57 14.68 8.17
N LYS A 65 13.43 14.85 7.16
CA LYS A 65 14.54 15.81 7.18
C LYS A 65 14.12 17.25 6.97
N GLU A 66 12.92 17.51 6.49
CA GLU A 66 12.41 18.86 6.26
C GLU A 66 12.03 19.59 7.57
N GLY A 67 11.95 18.87 8.70
CA GLY A 67 11.63 19.43 10.00
C GLY A 67 10.22 20.03 10.09
N LYS A 68 9.30 19.57 9.24
CA LYS A 68 7.90 20.02 9.17
C LYS A 68 6.96 18.84 9.35
N PRO A 69 5.77 19.06 9.92
CA PRO A 69 4.72 18.05 9.90
C PRO A 69 4.42 17.59 8.47
N PHE A 70 4.25 16.29 8.28
CA PHE A 70 3.92 15.71 6.97
C PHE A 70 2.80 14.67 7.08
N ASN A 71 2.13 14.46 5.97
CA ASN A 71 1.25 13.32 5.76
C ASN A 71 1.70 12.58 4.51
N LEU A 72 1.85 11.26 4.62
CA LEU A 72 2.12 10.37 3.50
C LEU A 72 1.02 9.33 3.44
N THR A 73 0.21 9.38 2.40
CA THR A 73 -0.85 8.41 2.11
C THR A 73 -0.38 7.46 1.02
N MET A 74 -0.53 6.16 1.23
CA MET A 74 -0.18 5.13 0.26
C MET A 74 -1.41 4.33 -0.14
N LEU A 75 -1.49 3.95 -1.42
CA LEU A 75 -2.48 3.01 -1.91
C LEU A 75 -1.77 1.81 -2.54
N THR A 76 -1.87 0.66 -1.87
CA THR A 76 -1.37 -0.63 -2.36
C THR A 76 -2.33 -1.25 -3.38
N VAL A 77 -1.83 -2.14 -4.23
CA VAL A 77 -2.63 -2.70 -5.33
C VAL A 77 -2.49 -4.22 -5.48
N ASP A 78 -1.46 -4.84 -4.91
CA ASP A 78 -1.19 -6.26 -5.14
C ASP A 78 -2.30 -7.20 -4.62
N THR A 79 -3.14 -6.73 -3.72
CA THR A 79 -4.33 -7.46 -3.25
C THR A 79 -5.61 -7.18 -4.05
N HIS A 80 -5.53 -6.44 -5.16
CA HIS A 80 -6.70 -6.13 -5.96
C HIS A 80 -7.30 -7.40 -6.59
N PHE A 81 -8.62 -7.52 -6.45
CA PHE A 81 -9.43 -8.60 -7.03
C PHE A 81 -9.23 -8.71 -8.58
N PRO A 82 -9.39 -9.87 -9.22
CA PRO A 82 -9.82 -11.15 -8.63
C PRO A 82 -8.69 -12.03 -8.07
N ASN A 83 -7.46 -11.88 -8.52
CA ASN A 83 -6.38 -12.82 -8.21
C ASN A 83 -5.23 -12.19 -7.43
N GLY A 84 -5.20 -10.86 -7.32
CA GLY A 84 -4.03 -10.17 -6.83
C GLY A 84 -2.83 -10.27 -7.77
N TYR A 85 -1.69 -9.79 -7.30
CA TYR A 85 -0.41 -9.89 -7.99
C TYR A 85 0.62 -10.60 -7.12
N ILE A 86 1.40 -11.48 -7.71
CA ILE A 86 2.48 -12.24 -7.05
C ILE A 86 3.82 -11.67 -7.53
N CYS A 87 4.54 -11.01 -6.64
CA CYS A 87 5.91 -10.58 -6.88
C CYS A 87 6.92 -11.64 -6.40
N ASP A 88 8.20 -11.40 -6.61
CA ASP A 88 9.30 -12.29 -6.21
C ASP A 88 9.49 -12.46 -4.69
N LEU A 89 8.86 -11.61 -3.88
CA LEU A 89 8.84 -11.74 -2.41
C LEU A 89 7.77 -12.71 -1.91
N CYS A 90 6.81 -13.09 -2.77
CA CYS A 90 5.66 -13.89 -2.37
C CYS A 90 6.01 -15.36 -2.24
N GLU A 91 5.60 -15.96 -1.12
CA GLU A 91 5.70 -17.40 -0.92
C GLU A 91 4.45 -18.11 -1.48
N ASN A 92 4.62 -19.35 -1.94
CA ASN A 92 3.51 -20.19 -2.40
C ASN A 92 3.02 -21.10 -1.25
N LYS A 93 2.33 -20.50 -0.27
CA LYS A 93 1.84 -21.21 0.93
C LYS A 93 0.41 -21.73 0.80
N TYR A 94 -0.38 -21.08 -0.04
CA TYR A 94 -1.82 -21.35 -0.15
C TYR A 94 -2.16 -21.87 -1.54
N ASP A 95 -3.20 -22.67 -1.62
CA ASP A 95 -3.67 -23.28 -2.86
C ASP A 95 -4.29 -22.30 -3.87
N THR A 96 -4.32 -21.02 -3.55
CA THR A 96 -4.89 -19.99 -4.43
C THR A 96 -3.92 -18.82 -4.60
N THR A 97 -3.83 -18.28 -5.80
CA THR A 97 -3.03 -17.09 -6.11
C THR A 97 -3.42 -15.92 -5.21
N TYR A 98 -4.73 -15.68 -5.05
CA TYR A 98 -5.22 -14.60 -4.21
C TYR A 98 -4.84 -14.77 -2.74
N GLY A 99 -4.90 -15.97 -2.19
CA GLY A 99 -4.45 -16.26 -0.82
C GLY A 99 -2.95 -15.96 -0.63
N ASN A 100 -2.13 -16.32 -1.61
CA ASN A 100 -0.70 -16.00 -1.59
C ASN A 100 -0.44 -14.49 -1.74
N ALA A 101 -1.20 -13.78 -2.57
CA ALA A 101 -1.09 -12.32 -2.73
C ALA A 101 -1.43 -11.60 -1.41
N VAL A 102 -2.52 -11.99 -0.75
CA VAL A 102 -2.92 -11.42 0.55
C VAL A 102 -1.87 -11.68 1.62
N ALA A 103 -1.36 -12.91 1.74
CA ALA A 103 -0.31 -13.23 2.70
C ALA A 103 1.01 -12.51 2.42
N CYS A 104 1.33 -12.29 1.15
CA CYS A 104 2.50 -11.52 0.74
C CYS A 104 2.36 -10.05 1.12
N ALA A 105 1.19 -9.45 0.87
CA ALA A 105 0.89 -8.07 1.23
C ALA A 105 0.95 -7.86 2.75
N ASP A 106 0.37 -8.78 3.55
CA ASP A 106 0.43 -8.74 5.01
C ASP A 106 1.88 -8.69 5.51
N ARG A 107 2.75 -9.55 4.99
CA ARG A 107 4.16 -9.54 5.34
C ARG A 107 4.87 -8.25 4.92
N GLN A 108 4.60 -7.73 3.73
CA GLN A 108 5.20 -6.47 3.26
C GLN A 108 4.76 -5.28 4.14
N VAL A 109 3.48 -5.22 4.54
CA VAL A 109 2.98 -4.22 5.50
C VAL A 109 3.69 -4.36 6.84
N TYR A 110 3.80 -5.58 7.37
CA TYR A 110 4.51 -5.83 8.62
C TYR A 110 5.96 -5.34 8.56
N ASP A 111 6.69 -5.73 7.52
CA ASP A 111 8.10 -5.35 7.34
C ASP A 111 8.26 -3.83 7.20
N PHE A 112 7.35 -3.17 6.51
CA PHE A 112 7.35 -1.71 6.38
C PHE A 112 7.09 -1.02 7.72
N VAL A 113 6.13 -1.50 8.51
CA VAL A 113 5.87 -0.98 9.86
C VAL A 113 7.09 -1.21 10.77
N GLN A 114 7.72 -2.39 10.72
CA GLN A 114 8.94 -2.65 11.49
C GLN A 114 10.11 -1.74 11.05
N TRP A 115 10.18 -1.39 9.76
CA TRP A 115 11.16 -0.44 9.28
C TRP A 115 10.87 0.97 9.82
N ILE A 116 9.60 1.44 9.80
CA ILE A 116 9.22 2.76 10.36
C ILE A 116 9.58 2.83 11.83
N LYS A 117 9.31 1.78 12.62
CA LYS A 117 9.62 1.71 14.06
C LYS A 117 11.10 1.90 14.40
N LYS A 118 11.98 1.72 13.44
CA LYS A 118 13.43 1.91 13.61
C LYS A 118 13.93 3.29 13.18
N GLN A 119 13.03 4.18 12.73
CA GLN A 119 13.42 5.51 12.27
C GLN A 119 13.29 6.54 13.41
N ASP A 120 14.13 7.58 13.37
CA ASP A 120 14.15 8.63 14.38
C ASP A 120 12.83 9.40 14.48
N PHE A 121 12.04 9.41 13.42
CA PHE A 121 10.73 10.08 13.37
C PHE A 121 9.57 9.24 13.90
N TYR A 122 9.80 7.98 14.32
CA TYR A 122 8.72 7.07 14.71
C TYR A 122 7.91 7.59 15.90
N GLU A 123 8.57 8.12 16.94
CA GLU A 123 7.91 8.58 18.16
C GLU A 123 6.86 9.68 17.88
N ASP A 124 7.09 10.48 16.83
CA ASP A 124 6.20 11.56 16.41
C ASP A 124 5.27 11.17 15.24
N THR A 125 5.17 9.86 14.93
CA THR A 125 4.43 9.37 13.77
C THR A 125 3.30 8.44 14.17
N THR A 126 2.07 8.79 13.79
CA THR A 126 0.94 7.86 13.83
C THR A 126 0.83 7.11 12.50
N ILE A 127 0.73 5.78 12.54
CA ILE A 127 0.53 4.94 11.37
C ILE A 127 -0.93 4.46 11.37
N ILE A 128 -1.63 4.69 10.26
CA ILE A 128 -2.99 4.20 10.04
C ILE A 128 -2.96 3.21 8.90
N ILE A 129 -3.46 2.00 9.13
CA ILE A 129 -3.63 0.96 8.12
C ILE A 129 -5.12 0.67 8.01
N ALA A 130 -5.67 0.84 6.81
CA ALA A 130 -7.09 0.62 6.57
C ALA A 130 -7.29 -0.03 5.19
N GLY A 131 -8.22 -0.97 5.11
CA GLY A 131 -8.74 -1.40 3.81
C GLY A 131 -9.67 -0.31 3.27
N ASP A 132 -9.66 -0.12 1.96
CA ASP A 132 -10.49 0.87 1.26
C ASP A 132 -11.96 0.41 1.15
N HIS A 133 -12.18 -0.89 1.00
CA HIS A 133 -13.48 -1.53 0.99
C HIS A 133 -13.37 -3.04 1.27
N THR A 134 -14.49 -3.71 1.46
CA THR A 134 -14.51 -5.17 1.62
C THR A 134 -14.14 -5.89 0.31
N SER A 135 -13.49 -7.05 0.43
CA SER A 135 -13.08 -7.85 -0.74
C SER A 135 -14.27 -8.16 -1.67
N MET A 136 -14.07 -7.99 -2.99
CA MET A 136 -15.03 -8.34 -4.03
C MET A 136 -14.87 -9.78 -4.56
N VAL A 137 -14.06 -10.60 -3.92
CA VAL A 137 -13.86 -11.99 -4.33
C VAL A 137 -15.18 -12.75 -4.30
N ASP A 138 -15.43 -13.53 -5.36
CA ASP A 138 -16.65 -14.34 -5.50
C ASP A 138 -16.74 -15.40 -4.38
N THR A 139 -17.92 -15.54 -3.76
CA THR A 139 -18.20 -16.52 -2.71
C THR A 139 -18.14 -17.96 -3.20
N GLY A 140 -18.27 -18.19 -4.49
CA GLY A 140 -18.08 -19.49 -5.16
C GLY A 140 -16.61 -19.86 -5.41
N SER A 141 -15.68 -18.90 -5.26
CA SER A 141 -14.25 -19.11 -5.54
C SER A 141 -13.61 -20.12 -4.57
N LYS A 142 -12.50 -20.73 -5.02
CA LYS A 142 -11.69 -21.63 -4.17
C LYS A 142 -11.13 -20.89 -2.95
N PHE A 143 -10.73 -19.62 -3.13
CA PHE A 143 -10.24 -18.80 -2.03
C PHE A 143 -11.32 -18.59 -0.98
N TRP A 144 -12.55 -18.16 -1.36
CA TRP A 144 -13.63 -17.95 -0.41
C TRP A 144 -13.97 -19.22 0.37
N LYS A 145 -14.06 -20.36 -0.34
CA LYS A 145 -14.34 -21.66 0.27
C LYS A 145 -13.25 -22.17 1.21
N SER A 146 -12.06 -21.60 1.16
CA SER A 146 -10.96 -21.93 2.10
C SER A 146 -11.01 -21.13 3.40
N LEU A 147 -11.87 -20.10 3.47
CA LEU A 147 -12.09 -19.34 4.69
C LEU A 147 -13.02 -20.07 5.65
N SER A 148 -13.04 -19.65 6.91
CA SER A 148 -13.98 -20.18 7.91
C SER A 148 -15.43 -19.96 7.46
N ASN A 149 -16.32 -20.91 7.78
CA ASN A 149 -17.74 -20.84 7.40
C ASN A 149 -18.49 -19.65 8.05
N ASP A 150 -17.97 -19.14 9.16
CA ASP A 150 -18.50 -17.99 9.89
C ASP A 150 -17.80 -16.67 9.51
N TYR A 151 -16.87 -16.71 8.53
CA TYR A 151 -16.16 -15.51 8.08
C TYR A 151 -17.12 -14.48 7.50
N GLN A 152 -17.06 -13.28 8.05
CA GLN A 152 -17.77 -12.10 7.53
C GLN A 152 -16.78 -11.14 6.88
N ARG A 153 -17.16 -10.54 5.75
CA ARG A 153 -16.35 -9.52 5.10
C ARG A 153 -16.27 -8.28 5.98
N THR A 154 -15.08 -7.95 6.36
CA THR A 154 -14.78 -6.74 7.13
C THR A 154 -13.66 -5.95 6.48
N VAL A 155 -13.57 -4.69 6.83
CA VAL A 155 -12.44 -3.83 6.47
C VAL A 155 -11.44 -3.87 7.61
N TYR A 156 -10.18 -4.17 7.30
CA TYR A 156 -9.11 -4.13 8.29
C TYR A 156 -8.82 -2.68 8.70
N ASN A 157 -8.66 -2.45 10.00
CA ASN A 157 -8.25 -1.18 10.56
C ASN A 157 -7.25 -1.38 11.68
N ALA A 158 -6.14 -0.64 11.64
CA ALA A 158 -5.19 -0.55 12.74
C ALA A 158 -4.63 0.86 12.85
N ILE A 159 -4.48 1.34 14.09
CA ILE A 159 -3.82 2.60 14.41
C ILE A 159 -2.66 2.28 15.34
N ILE A 160 -1.45 2.63 14.92
CA ILE A 160 -0.20 2.34 15.63
C ILE A 160 0.41 3.67 16.07
N ASN A 161 0.88 3.72 17.31
CA ASN A 161 1.48 4.89 17.93
C ASN A 161 0.57 6.14 17.83
N PRO A 162 -0.68 6.06 18.32
CA PRO A 162 -1.54 7.22 18.32
C PRO A 162 -0.98 8.27 19.28
N GLN A 163 -0.71 9.48 18.79
CA GLN A 163 -0.35 10.61 19.61
C GLN A 163 -1.65 11.18 20.20
N CYS A 164 -1.99 10.78 21.42
CA CYS A 164 -3.10 11.39 22.14
C CYS A 164 -2.60 12.69 22.77
N ALA A 165 -2.91 13.83 22.17
CA ALA A 165 -2.84 15.11 22.89
C ALA A 165 -3.94 15.10 23.97
N TYR A 166 -3.56 15.06 25.24
CA TYR A 166 -4.45 15.32 26.37
C TYR A 166 -4.53 16.81 26.64
#